data_9961204d38e9375a11e01cdcaf5c7ea1
#
_entry.id   9961204d38e9375a11e01cdcaf5c7ea1
#
_cell.length_a   1.000
_cell.length_b   1.000
_cell.length_c   1.000
_cell.angle_alpha   90.00
_cell.angle_beta   90.00
_cell.angle_gamma   90.00
#
_symmetry.space_group_name_H-M   'P 1'
#
loop_
_entity.id
_entity.type
_entity.pdbx_description
1 polymer ?
#
loop_
_entity_poly.entity_id
_entity_poly.type
_entity_poly.pdbx_seq_one_letter_code
_entity_poly.pdbx_strand_id
1 'polypeptide(L)'
;MTTPTRPRGAASRALLLRAAAEELAGNGTLEVAAVARRAGVSVGLPYRYFGTRSGLLIAVVESFYERLAEACMLRGYDDPTWVERESRRVRDLVGFLYAEPLAPLVLGGHAGDGEVAAFQTRRRSVLVELAARNIARAQRTGELPPRSDPELLAAATLAGAAAMVSVALTRTPRPPAEEVTAQVWAFLRGAVNPSGPAA
;
A
#
# COMPACT_ATOMS: atom_id res chain seq x y z
N MET A 1 15.21 6.93 36.27
CA MET A 1 14.67 6.94 34.90
C MET A 1 14.86 5.53 34.31
N THR A 2 13.84 4.71 34.36
CA THR A 2 13.87 3.30 33.91
C THR A 2 13.46 3.27 32.45
N THR A 3 14.40 2.97 31.57
CA THR A 3 14.15 2.75 30.13
C THR A 3 13.22 1.52 30.00
N PRO A 4 12.07 1.62 29.31
CA PRO A 4 11.21 0.46 29.12
C PRO A 4 11.92 -0.55 28.24
N THR A 5 12.27 -1.71 28.83
CA THR A 5 12.83 -2.85 28.12
C THR A 5 11.78 -3.37 27.13
N ARG A 6 11.95 -3.08 25.84
CA ARG A 6 11.12 -3.65 24.77
C ARG A 6 11.12 -5.17 24.93
N PRO A 7 9.97 -5.85 24.97
CA PRO A 7 9.91 -7.30 25.15
C PRO A 7 10.79 -7.98 24.09
N ARG A 8 11.70 -8.86 24.48
CA ARG A 8 12.58 -9.60 23.55
C ARG A 8 11.83 -10.22 22.37
N GLY A 9 10.55 -10.59 22.57
CA GLY A 9 9.68 -11.11 21.51
C GLY A 9 9.34 -10.13 20.39
N ALA A 10 9.06 -8.88 20.71
CA ALA A 10 8.72 -7.85 19.70
C ALA A 10 9.94 -7.50 18.82
N ALA A 11 11.13 -7.42 19.40
CA ALA A 11 12.36 -7.18 18.66
C ALA A 11 12.68 -8.32 17.69
N SER A 12 12.53 -9.58 18.15
CA SER A 12 12.74 -10.77 17.30
C SER A 12 11.71 -10.85 16.16
N ARG A 13 10.44 -10.54 16.42
CA ARG A 13 9.40 -10.49 15.39
C ARG A 13 9.71 -9.43 14.33
N ALA A 14 10.11 -8.24 14.74
CA ALA A 14 10.49 -7.15 13.82
C ALA A 14 11.72 -7.51 12.98
N LEU A 15 12.72 -8.17 13.55
CA LEU A 15 13.89 -8.65 12.85
C LEU A 15 13.52 -9.68 11.77
N LEU A 16 12.65 -10.64 12.10
CA LEU A 16 12.17 -11.65 11.16
C LEU A 16 11.36 -11.04 10.02
N LEU A 17 10.48 -10.07 10.30
CA LEU A 17 9.70 -9.38 9.27
C LEU A 17 10.60 -8.61 8.30
N ARG A 18 11.63 -7.92 8.81
CA ARG A 18 12.59 -7.22 7.96
C ARG A 18 13.36 -8.20 7.09
N ALA A 19 13.91 -9.27 7.67
CA ALA A 19 14.63 -10.29 6.92
C ALA A 19 13.75 -10.96 5.84
N ALA A 20 12.47 -11.19 6.14
CA ALA A 20 11.50 -11.75 5.20
C ALA A 20 11.17 -10.76 4.06
N ALA A 21 11.03 -9.48 4.37
CA ALA A 21 10.82 -8.45 3.36
C ALA A 21 12.01 -8.33 2.40
N GLU A 22 13.23 -8.33 2.93
CA GLU A 22 14.47 -8.30 2.14
C GLU A 22 14.63 -9.55 1.26
N GLU A 23 14.32 -10.73 1.80
CA GLU A 23 14.36 -12.00 1.06
C GLU A 23 13.37 -11.99 -0.10
N LEU A 24 12.14 -11.57 0.17
CA LEU A 24 11.08 -11.48 -0.82
C LEU A 24 11.39 -10.44 -1.91
N ALA A 25 11.92 -9.29 -1.54
CA ALA A 25 12.28 -8.22 -2.48
C ALA A 25 13.45 -8.63 -3.39
N GLY A 26 14.43 -9.38 -2.86
CA GLY A 26 15.61 -9.80 -3.61
C GLY A 26 15.36 -11.00 -4.52
N ASN A 27 14.57 -11.97 -4.07
CA ASN A 27 14.42 -13.27 -4.73
C ASN A 27 13.05 -13.50 -5.37
N GLY A 28 12.07 -12.61 -5.14
CA GLY A 28 10.69 -12.79 -5.60
C GLY A 28 9.91 -13.90 -4.89
N THR A 29 10.59 -14.73 -4.09
CA THR A 29 10.02 -15.84 -3.32
C THR A 29 10.50 -15.79 -1.88
N LEU A 30 9.70 -16.34 -0.96
CA LEU A 30 10.02 -16.35 0.46
C LEU A 30 10.39 -17.77 0.90
N GLU A 31 11.68 -17.97 1.23
CA GLU A 31 12.18 -19.19 1.84
C GLU A 31 12.43 -19.00 3.34
N VAL A 32 11.71 -19.74 4.19
CA VAL A 32 11.77 -19.57 5.65
C VAL A 32 13.18 -19.85 6.20
N ALA A 33 13.91 -20.80 5.62
CA ALA A 33 15.29 -21.07 6.01
C ALA A 33 16.26 -19.93 5.68
N ALA A 34 16.07 -19.28 4.53
CA ALA A 34 16.84 -18.11 4.14
C ALA A 34 16.54 -16.91 5.05
N VAL A 35 15.27 -16.69 5.38
CA VAL A 35 14.85 -15.67 6.35
C VAL A 35 15.51 -15.89 7.72
N ALA A 36 15.48 -17.11 8.25
CA ALA A 36 16.10 -17.44 9.54
C ALA A 36 17.61 -17.19 9.53
N ARG A 37 18.30 -17.61 8.45
CA ARG A 37 19.74 -17.38 8.27
C ARG A 37 20.06 -15.88 8.20
N ARG A 38 19.29 -15.10 7.43
CA ARG A 38 19.45 -13.65 7.30
C ARG A 38 19.23 -12.93 8.64
N ALA A 39 18.25 -13.38 9.41
CA ALA A 39 17.94 -12.83 10.72
C ALA A 39 18.90 -13.31 11.84
N GLY A 40 19.82 -14.25 11.57
CA GLY A 40 20.75 -14.81 12.56
C GLY A 40 20.04 -15.63 13.67
N VAL A 41 18.94 -16.33 13.31
CA VAL A 41 18.14 -17.11 14.27
C VAL A 41 17.96 -18.57 13.80
N SER A 42 17.45 -19.42 14.69
CA SER A 42 17.11 -20.82 14.34
C SER A 42 15.92 -20.86 13.35
N VAL A 43 15.91 -21.87 12.47
CA VAL A 43 14.84 -22.08 11.45
C VAL A 43 13.45 -22.29 12.11
N GLY A 44 13.39 -22.77 13.32
CA GLY A 44 12.13 -22.93 14.06
C GLY A 44 11.52 -21.63 14.57
N LEU A 45 12.31 -20.55 14.68
CA LEU A 45 11.82 -19.28 15.25
C LEU A 45 10.76 -18.59 14.37
N PRO A 46 10.89 -18.50 13.04
CA PRO A 46 9.83 -18.00 12.18
C PRO A 46 8.51 -18.75 12.34
N TYR A 47 8.55 -20.07 12.39
CA TYR A 47 7.34 -20.89 12.59
C TYR A 47 6.67 -20.64 13.94
N ARG A 48 7.47 -20.40 14.98
CA ARG A 48 6.93 -20.07 16.31
C ARG A 48 6.18 -18.74 16.34
N TYR A 49 6.60 -17.74 15.53
CA TYR A 49 5.96 -16.42 15.47
C TYR A 49 4.81 -16.33 14.47
N PHE A 50 4.90 -17.04 13.36
CA PHE A 50 4.00 -16.84 12.21
C PHE A 50 3.24 -18.13 11.83
N GLY A 51 3.52 -19.25 12.47
CA GLY A 51 2.86 -20.54 12.26
C GLY A 51 3.29 -21.23 10.98
N THR A 52 3.06 -20.59 9.83
CA THR A 52 3.32 -21.13 8.51
C THR A 52 4.15 -20.16 7.64
N ARG A 53 4.62 -20.65 6.49
CA ARG A 53 5.23 -19.80 5.44
C ARG A 53 4.23 -18.73 4.98
N SER A 54 2.98 -19.12 4.73
CA SER A 54 1.90 -18.19 4.34
C SER A 54 1.63 -17.17 5.44
N GLY A 55 1.63 -17.56 6.72
CA GLY A 55 1.50 -16.65 7.85
C GLY A 55 2.62 -15.61 7.92
N LEU A 56 3.87 -16.01 7.64
CA LEU A 56 4.98 -15.06 7.54
C LEU A 56 4.82 -14.12 6.35
N LEU A 57 4.42 -14.63 5.19
CA LEU A 57 4.19 -13.83 3.98
C LEU A 57 3.04 -12.83 4.18
N ILE A 58 1.93 -13.27 4.81
CA ILE A 58 0.82 -12.39 5.19
C ILE A 58 1.31 -11.27 6.09
N ALA A 59 2.12 -11.56 7.10
CA ALA A 59 2.65 -10.55 8.01
C ALA A 59 3.57 -9.52 7.31
N VAL A 60 4.34 -9.94 6.31
CA VAL A 60 5.13 -9.01 5.46
C VAL A 60 4.22 -8.11 4.63
N VAL A 61 3.22 -8.68 3.96
CA VAL A 61 2.24 -7.93 3.17
C VAL A 61 1.39 -6.99 4.04
N GLU A 62 1.01 -7.43 5.24
CA GLU A 62 0.32 -6.58 6.23
C GLU A 62 1.15 -5.36 6.60
N SER A 63 2.43 -5.57 6.93
CA SER A 63 3.34 -4.47 7.25
C SER A 63 3.53 -3.49 6.09
N PHE A 64 3.52 -3.97 4.84
CA PHE A 64 3.51 -3.10 3.66
C PHE A 64 2.25 -2.22 3.62
N TYR A 65 1.05 -2.81 3.79
CA TYR A 65 -0.20 -2.04 3.77
C TYR A 65 -0.34 -1.07 4.94
N GLU A 66 0.20 -1.40 6.12
CA GLU A 66 0.25 -0.50 7.28
C GLU A 66 1.07 0.74 6.94
N ARG A 67 2.30 0.57 6.43
CA ARG A 67 3.16 1.69 6.02
C ARG A 67 2.54 2.51 4.88
N LEU A 68 1.91 1.86 3.91
CA LEU A 68 1.16 2.54 2.83
C LEU A 68 0.04 3.41 3.40
N ALA A 69 -0.75 2.85 4.33
CA ALA A 69 -1.85 3.59 4.95
C ALA A 69 -1.33 4.81 5.74
N GLU A 70 -0.29 4.65 6.53
CA GLU A 70 0.35 5.75 7.27
C GLU A 70 0.93 6.82 6.31
N ALA A 71 1.54 6.41 5.22
CA ALA A 71 2.17 7.32 4.27
C ALA A 71 1.17 8.21 3.54
N CYS A 72 -0.03 7.71 3.18
CA CYS A 72 -0.95 8.46 2.34
C CYS A 72 -2.44 8.34 2.69
N MET A 73 -2.93 7.24 3.30
CA MET A 73 -4.37 7.05 3.49
C MET A 73 -4.89 7.63 4.81
N LEU A 74 -4.11 7.49 5.89
CA LEU A 74 -4.46 7.95 7.23
C LEU A 74 -3.86 9.32 7.56
N ARG A 75 -2.96 9.80 6.73
CA ARG A 75 -2.35 11.12 6.87
C ARG A 75 -3.39 12.22 6.67
N GLY A 76 -3.40 13.22 7.56
CA GLY A 76 -4.17 14.46 7.38
C GLY A 76 -3.58 15.32 6.27
N TYR A 77 -4.45 15.91 5.45
CA TYR A 77 -4.11 16.91 4.45
C TYR A 77 -4.98 18.13 4.70
N ASP A 78 -4.35 19.27 5.02
CA ASP A 78 -5.01 20.50 5.43
C ASP A 78 -5.18 21.51 4.28
N ASP A 79 -5.02 21.04 3.03
CA ASP A 79 -5.19 21.89 1.86
C ASP A 79 -6.67 22.29 1.70
N PRO A 80 -6.97 23.51 1.19
CA PRO A 80 -8.33 24.08 1.18
C PRO A 80 -9.33 23.25 0.37
N THR A 81 -8.90 22.73 -0.78
CA THR A 81 -9.79 22.02 -1.71
C THR A 81 -9.53 20.52 -1.71
N TRP A 82 -10.55 19.73 -2.03
CA TRP A 82 -10.41 18.29 -2.25
C TRP A 82 -9.35 17.98 -3.32
N VAL A 83 -9.30 18.78 -4.40
CA VAL A 83 -8.34 18.62 -5.50
C VAL A 83 -6.90 18.72 -5.01
N GLU A 84 -6.59 19.69 -4.18
CA GLU A 84 -5.26 19.89 -3.62
C GLU A 84 -4.89 18.76 -2.64
N ARG A 85 -5.80 18.40 -1.74
CA ARG A 85 -5.60 17.29 -0.80
C ARG A 85 -5.31 15.97 -1.52
N GLU A 86 -6.10 15.63 -2.54
CA GLU A 86 -5.91 14.39 -3.29
C GLU A 86 -4.69 14.42 -4.21
N SER A 87 -4.36 15.56 -4.79
CA SER A 87 -3.10 15.70 -5.56
C SER A 87 -1.87 15.40 -4.69
N ARG A 88 -1.86 15.87 -3.44
CA ARG A 88 -0.81 15.56 -2.47
C ARG A 88 -0.82 14.09 -2.08
N ARG A 89 -2.00 13.53 -1.82
CA ARG A 89 -2.16 12.09 -1.50
C ARG A 89 -1.62 11.21 -2.61
N VAL A 90 -1.89 11.53 -3.88
CA VAL A 90 -1.38 10.79 -5.03
C VAL A 90 0.15 10.88 -5.10
N ARG A 91 0.73 12.04 -4.84
CA ARG A 91 2.19 12.21 -4.79
C ARG A 91 2.81 11.34 -3.69
N ASP A 92 2.23 11.35 -2.49
CA ASP A 92 2.71 10.53 -1.38
C ASP A 92 2.55 9.03 -1.67
N LEU A 93 1.44 8.62 -2.31
CA LEU A 93 1.20 7.26 -2.76
C LEU A 93 2.27 6.78 -3.75
N VAL A 94 2.48 7.53 -4.82
CA VAL A 94 3.46 7.16 -5.86
C VAL A 94 4.87 7.19 -5.27
N GLY A 95 5.20 8.20 -4.48
CA GLY A 95 6.49 8.31 -3.78
C GLY A 95 6.77 7.11 -2.88
N PHE A 96 5.79 6.70 -2.07
CA PHE A 96 5.90 5.49 -1.25
C PHE A 96 6.13 4.24 -2.11
N LEU A 97 5.31 4.02 -3.14
CA LEU A 97 5.41 2.83 -3.99
C LEU A 97 6.72 2.77 -4.77
N TYR A 98 7.29 3.90 -5.14
CA TYR A 98 8.59 3.99 -5.83
C TYR A 98 9.77 3.71 -4.90
N ALA A 99 9.65 4.06 -3.63
CA ALA A 99 10.67 3.84 -2.60
C ALA A 99 10.60 2.44 -1.98
N GLU A 100 9.46 1.73 -2.12
CA GLU A 100 9.20 0.46 -1.46
C GLU A 100 9.60 -0.73 -2.35
N PRO A 101 10.64 -1.50 -1.99
CA PRO A 101 11.11 -2.63 -2.82
C PRO A 101 10.07 -3.73 -3.03
N LEU A 102 9.10 -3.87 -2.12
CA LEU A 102 8.03 -4.87 -2.22
C LEU A 102 6.88 -4.44 -3.13
N ALA A 103 6.82 -3.16 -3.56
CA ALA A 103 5.69 -2.64 -4.31
C ALA A 103 5.41 -3.43 -5.61
N PRO A 104 6.41 -3.81 -6.46
CA PRO A 104 6.15 -4.58 -7.66
C PRO A 104 5.50 -5.94 -7.37
N LEU A 105 5.94 -6.61 -6.29
CA LEU A 105 5.42 -7.91 -5.88
C LEU A 105 4.01 -7.81 -5.31
N VAL A 106 3.77 -6.84 -4.41
CA VAL A 106 2.47 -6.67 -3.78
C VAL A 106 1.41 -6.20 -4.76
N LEU A 107 1.75 -5.29 -5.68
CA LEU A 107 0.83 -4.79 -6.71
C LEU A 107 0.60 -5.83 -7.83
N GLY A 108 1.62 -6.63 -8.17
CA GLY A 108 1.52 -7.71 -9.15
C GLY A 108 0.72 -8.92 -8.68
N GLY A 109 0.46 -9.02 -7.39
CA GLY A 109 -0.23 -10.15 -6.75
C GLY A 109 0.68 -11.37 -6.55
N HIS A 110 0.34 -12.21 -5.58
CA HIS A 110 1.05 -13.47 -5.29
C HIS A 110 0.27 -14.62 -5.91
N ALA A 111 0.58 -14.96 -7.14
CA ALA A 111 -0.01 -16.13 -7.80
C ALA A 111 0.35 -17.42 -7.03
N GLY A 112 -0.65 -18.20 -6.63
CA GLY A 112 -0.46 -19.53 -6.08
C GLY A 112 -0.59 -19.68 -4.55
N ASP A 113 -0.71 -18.58 -3.78
CA ASP A 113 -0.99 -18.63 -2.33
C ASP A 113 -2.39 -18.06 -2.03
N GLY A 114 -3.37 -18.96 -1.86
CA GLY A 114 -4.77 -18.57 -1.67
C GLY A 114 -5.03 -17.79 -0.38
N GLU A 115 -4.29 -18.07 0.70
CA GLU A 115 -4.43 -17.35 1.97
C GLU A 115 -3.94 -15.91 1.83
N VAL A 116 -2.81 -15.70 1.16
CA VAL A 116 -2.25 -14.37 0.88
C VAL A 116 -3.18 -13.57 -0.05
N ALA A 117 -3.71 -14.20 -1.09
CA ALA A 117 -4.67 -13.56 -2.01
C ALA A 117 -5.95 -13.12 -1.30
N ALA A 118 -6.50 -13.97 -0.43
CA ALA A 118 -7.66 -13.63 0.39
C ALA A 118 -7.36 -12.48 1.36
N PHE A 119 -6.19 -12.48 1.98
CA PHE A 119 -5.73 -11.38 2.85
C PHE A 119 -5.64 -10.06 2.05
N GLN A 120 -4.97 -10.06 0.89
CA GLN A 120 -4.84 -8.88 0.03
C GLN A 120 -6.20 -8.34 -0.43
N THR A 121 -7.15 -9.23 -0.74
CA THR A 121 -8.52 -8.83 -1.10
C THR A 121 -9.19 -8.08 0.05
N ARG A 122 -9.13 -8.61 1.26
CA ARG A 122 -9.68 -7.93 2.45
C ARG A 122 -9.02 -6.57 2.70
N ARG A 123 -7.70 -6.47 2.57
CA ARG A 123 -6.99 -5.19 2.75
C ARG A 123 -7.37 -4.16 1.70
N ARG A 124 -7.55 -4.58 0.44
CA ARG A 124 -8.05 -3.70 -0.63
C ARG A 124 -9.46 -3.19 -0.33
N SER A 125 -10.36 -4.04 0.17
CA SER A 125 -11.70 -3.60 0.56
C SER A 125 -11.66 -2.51 1.63
N VAL A 126 -10.78 -2.63 2.64
CA VAL A 126 -10.60 -1.56 3.66
C VAL A 126 -10.13 -0.25 3.03
N LEU A 127 -9.22 -0.29 2.07
CA LEU A 127 -8.77 0.93 1.36
C LEU A 127 -9.88 1.54 0.52
N VAL A 128 -10.70 0.71 -0.15
CA VAL A 128 -11.89 1.17 -0.90
C VAL A 128 -12.87 1.88 0.03
N GLU A 129 -13.18 1.31 1.19
CA GLU A 129 -14.07 1.94 2.17
C GLU A 129 -13.54 3.30 2.66
N LEU A 130 -12.22 3.43 2.91
CA LEU A 130 -11.60 4.69 3.31
C LEU A 130 -11.74 5.75 2.20
N ALA A 131 -11.44 5.38 0.96
CA ALA A 131 -11.55 6.27 -0.18
C ALA A 131 -13.01 6.64 -0.48
N ALA A 132 -13.94 5.67 -0.38
CA ALA A 132 -15.38 5.91 -0.55
C ALA A 132 -15.91 6.94 0.45
N ARG A 133 -15.53 6.84 1.73
CA ARG A 133 -15.90 7.83 2.74
C ARG A 133 -15.38 9.23 2.41
N ASN A 134 -14.16 9.34 1.88
CA ASN A 134 -13.59 10.61 1.46
C ASN A 134 -14.35 11.21 0.26
N ILE A 135 -14.65 10.40 -0.77
CA ILE A 135 -15.44 10.80 -1.93
C ILE A 135 -16.85 11.23 -1.50
N ALA A 136 -17.54 10.41 -0.71
CA ALA A 136 -18.89 10.72 -0.23
C ALA A 136 -18.93 12.02 0.59
N ARG A 137 -17.88 12.30 1.37
CA ARG A 137 -17.76 13.58 2.08
C ARG A 137 -17.64 14.74 1.08
N ALA A 138 -16.78 14.63 0.08
CA ALA A 138 -16.58 15.67 -0.92
C ALA A 138 -17.83 15.92 -1.78
N GLN A 139 -18.60 14.88 -2.06
CA GLN A 139 -19.91 15.03 -2.72
C GLN A 139 -20.91 15.79 -1.84
N ARG A 140 -20.97 15.51 -0.52
CA ARG A 140 -21.85 16.23 0.40
C ARG A 140 -21.46 17.70 0.58
N THR A 141 -20.18 18.03 0.49
CA THR A 141 -19.68 19.41 0.59
C THR A 141 -19.70 20.18 -0.75
N GLY A 142 -20.10 19.53 -1.83
CA GLY A 142 -20.16 20.14 -3.17
C GLY A 142 -18.81 20.25 -3.88
N GLU A 143 -17.74 19.70 -3.33
CA GLU A 143 -16.42 19.67 -3.97
C GLU A 143 -16.35 18.65 -5.13
N LEU A 144 -17.20 17.61 -5.08
CA LEU A 144 -17.39 16.63 -6.14
C LEU A 144 -18.85 16.54 -6.55
N PRO A 145 -19.16 16.26 -7.85
CA PRO A 145 -20.52 16.07 -8.30
C PRO A 145 -21.12 14.77 -7.70
N PRO A 146 -22.38 14.78 -7.24
CA PRO A 146 -23.03 13.62 -6.61
C PRO A 146 -23.58 12.62 -7.65
N ARG A 147 -22.87 12.38 -8.74
CA ARG A 147 -23.36 11.60 -9.90
C ARG A 147 -22.93 10.14 -9.86
N SER A 148 -21.90 9.82 -9.11
CA SER A 148 -21.31 8.47 -9.05
C SER A 148 -21.44 7.87 -7.68
N ASP A 149 -21.64 6.56 -7.62
CA ASP A 149 -21.55 5.80 -6.37
C ASP A 149 -20.12 5.92 -5.81
N PRO A 150 -19.95 6.37 -4.55
CA PRO A 150 -18.64 6.59 -3.97
C PRO A 150 -17.78 5.33 -3.85
N GLU A 151 -18.41 4.18 -3.61
CA GLU A 151 -17.69 2.91 -3.44
C GLU A 151 -17.17 2.39 -4.78
N LEU A 152 -18.02 2.40 -5.82
CA LEU A 152 -17.62 2.01 -7.17
C LEU A 152 -16.52 2.93 -7.72
N LEU A 153 -16.66 4.24 -7.47
CA LEU A 153 -15.65 5.22 -7.90
C LEU A 153 -14.33 5.03 -7.15
N ALA A 154 -14.37 4.78 -5.86
CA ALA A 154 -13.20 4.46 -5.05
C ALA A 154 -12.51 3.18 -5.54
N ALA A 155 -13.28 2.12 -5.78
CA ALA A 155 -12.74 0.85 -6.28
C ALA A 155 -12.04 1.03 -7.64
N ALA A 156 -12.68 1.72 -8.58
CA ALA A 156 -12.13 1.97 -9.92
C ALA A 156 -10.85 2.82 -9.87
N THR A 157 -10.87 3.91 -9.09
CA THR A 157 -9.73 4.83 -9.00
C THR A 157 -8.53 4.21 -8.31
N LEU A 158 -8.73 3.48 -7.21
CA LEU A 158 -7.65 2.77 -6.51
C LEU A 158 -7.07 1.64 -7.38
N ALA A 159 -7.91 0.85 -8.05
CA ALA A 159 -7.44 -0.21 -8.93
C ALA A 159 -6.67 0.36 -10.13
N GLY A 160 -7.18 1.42 -10.77
CA GLY A 160 -6.51 2.09 -11.87
C GLY A 160 -5.16 2.68 -11.48
N ALA A 161 -5.10 3.40 -10.35
CA ALA A 161 -3.84 3.94 -9.84
C ALA A 161 -2.81 2.83 -9.55
N ALA A 162 -3.23 1.75 -8.89
CA ALA A 162 -2.37 0.61 -8.60
C ALA A 162 -1.83 -0.05 -9.89
N ALA A 163 -2.70 -0.23 -10.89
CA ALA A 163 -2.31 -0.80 -12.18
C ALA A 163 -1.31 0.10 -12.92
N MET A 164 -1.55 1.41 -12.97
CA MET A 164 -0.63 2.37 -13.61
C MET A 164 0.74 2.35 -12.96
N VAL A 165 0.81 2.38 -11.62
CA VAL A 165 2.09 2.33 -10.90
C VAL A 165 2.77 0.97 -11.08
N SER A 166 2.02 -0.15 -11.03
CA SER A 166 2.57 -1.48 -11.26
C SER A 166 3.27 -1.58 -12.62
N VAL A 167 2.62 -1.09 -13.69
CA VAL A 167 3.21 -1.03 -15.03
C VAL A 167 4.46 -0.15 -15.05
N ALA A 168 4.42 1.02 -14.40
CA ALA A 168 5.57 1.92 -14.37
C ALA A 168 6.79 1.30 -13.65
N LEU A 169 6.56 0.59 -12.55
CA LEU A 169 7.62 -0.05 -11.75
C LEU A 169 8.34 -1.19 -12.51
N THR A 170 7.68 -1.81 -13.50
CA THR A 170 8.26 -2.92 -14.30
C THR A 170 8.95 -2.47 -15.58
N ARG A 171 8.85 -1.20 -15.96
CA ARG A 171 9.48 -0.67 -17.18
C ARG A 171 11.00 -0.52 -17.04
N THR A 172 11.70 -0.67 -18.18
CA THR A 172 13.13 -0.38 -18.32
C THR A 172 13.33 0.51 -19.55
N PRO A 173 13.80 1.77 -19.40
CA PRO A 173 14.06 2.44 -18.11
C PRO A 173 12.77 2.72 -17.33
N ARG A 174 12.88 2.74 -16.00
CA ARG A 174 11.77 3.12 -15.13
C ARG A 174 11.48 4.62 -15.30
N PRO A 175 10.22 5.04 -15.59
CA PRO A 175 9.89 6.45 -15.70
C PRO A 175 10.07 7.16 -14.34
N PRO A 176 10.36 8.47 -14.34
CA PRO A 176 10.44 9.26 -13.10
C PRO A 176 9.13 9.23 -12.31
N ALA A 177 9.23 9.21 -10.98
CA ALA A 177 8.06 9.19 -10.11
C ALA A 177 7.12 10.40 -10.33
N GLU A 178 7.67 11.56 -10.62
CA GLU A 178 6.90 12.78 -10.90
C GLU A 178 6.03 12.65 -12.16
N GLU A 179 6.57 12.05 -13.22
CA GLU A 179 5.84 11.79 -14.45
C GLU A 179 4.67 10.84 -14.21
N VAL A 180 4.90 9.75 -13.48
CA VAL A 180 3.84 8.78 -13.13
C VAL A 180 2.82 9.41 -12.19
N THR A 181 3.26 10.24 -11.25
CA THR A 181 2.35 11.00 -10.38
C THR A 181 1.41 11.89 -11.18
N ALA A 182 1.95 12.62 -12.18
CA ALA A 182 1.14 13.48 -13.03
C ALA A 182 0.10 12.69 -13.84
N GLN A 183 0.48 11.52 -14.37
CA GLN A 183 -0.43 10.66 -15.13
C GLN A 183 -1.50 10.02 -14.25
N VAL A 184 -1.14 9.51 -13.07
CA VAL A 184 -2.08 8.96 -12.09
C VAL A 184 -3.06 10.03 -11.63
N TRP A 185 -2.56 11.24 -11.35
CA TRP A 185 -3.42 12.37 -10.98
C TRP A 185 -4.39 12.78 -12.09
N ALA A 186 -3.92 12.88 -13.33
CA ALA A 186 -4.78 13.18 -14.48
C ALA A 186 -5.91 12.15 -14.65
N PHE A 187 -5.59 10.87 -14.52
CA PHE A 187 -6.57 9.79 -14.53
C PHE A 187 -7.61 9.94 -13.41
N LEU A 188 -7.16 10.10 -12.16
CA LEU A 188 -8.06 10.24 -11.01
C LEU A 188 -8.95 11.46 -11.13
N ARG A 189 -8.37 12.61 -11.50
CA ARG A 189 -9.11 13.86 -11.69
C ARG A 189 -10.17 13.72 -12.78
N GLY A 190 -9.85 13.06 -13.90
CA GLY A 190 -10.81 12.77 -14.97
C GLY A 190 -11.96 11.86 -14.52
N ALA A 191 -11.64 10.82 -13.71
CA ALA A 191 -12.64 9.88 -13.21
C ALA A 191 -13.64 10.51 -12.23
N VAL A 192 -13.16 11.37 -11.33
CA VAL A 192 -14.03 12.03 -10.34
C VAL A 192 -14.69 13.32 -10.85
N ASN A 193 -14.16 13.90 -11.93
CA ASN A 193 -14.63 15.15 -12.55
C ASN A 193 -14.97 16.23 -11.48
N PRO A 194 -13.98 16.71 -10.69
CA PRO A 194 -14.25 17.64 -9.62
C PRO A 194 -14.93 18.90 -10.19
N SER A 195 -15.87 19.44 -9.42
CA SER A 195 -16.46 20.75 -9.73
C SER A 195 -15.30 21.76 -9.76
N GLY A 196 -14.95 22.25 -10.95
CA GLY A 196 -13.98 23.34 -11.06
C GLY A 196 -14.54 24.59 -10.39
N PRO A 197 -13.71 25.61 -10.03
CA PRO A 197 -14.23 26.91 -9.77
C PRO A 197 -15.10 27.28 -10.98
N ALA A 198 -16.35 27.66 -10.71
CA ALA A 198 -17.21 28.19 -11.77
C ALA A 198 -16.44 29.29 -12.49
N ALA A 199 -16.25 29.11 -13.80
CA ALA A 199 -15.53 30.06 -14.63
C ALA A 199 -16.25 31.41 -14.64
#